data_929a091bbcfa60052c12530e253091eb
#
_entry.id   929a091bbcfa60052c12530e253091eb
#
_cell.length_a   1.000
_cell.length_b   1.000
_cell.length_c   1.000
_cell.angle_alpha   90.00
_cell.angle_beta   90.00
_cell.angle_gamma   90.00
#
_symmetry.space_group_name_H-M   'P 1'
#
loop_
_entity.id
_entity.type
_entity.pdbx_description
1 polymer ?
#
loop_
_entity_poly.entity_id
_entity_poly.type
_entity_poly.pdbx_seq_one_letter_code
_entity_poly.pdbx_strand_id
1 'polypeptide(L)'
;MNLPRSMIARRALAPLLAALLLAACASPPAPTSTAVQPPIVFVHGNGDTAALWTPTLWRWESNGWPRERLFALDLPYPLARDDNTAAQAGRSSADEQMRYLSAQVDAALAATGATRVVLMGNSRGGNAIRHYIANGGGAAKVSHAILGGTPNHGVWANPGFRPNNEFNGSGAFLMSLNAPQGPNGHEVTPGPQWLTLRSDNNDKFAQPDGVWIGAKGTPTNVSFDGPALKGATNLVLPGRDHRETSYHPEAFAQAYRFVTGQAPSTRSVDHVIPQAQVTLSGLVTGVTAAGPTNLPMAGAELAVFAVSRDTGARQGTALWQGTPAADGRWGPITTPAGTALELVLQAPGFATTHFYRAPFARSASTVHLRPERLADSDQGAGAVVSFTRPRAYFGLPRDTILLDGQPAPGIPPGVAGVAQSRLKLTAATQRAVAGEFRSGVITERVVGQTWPAADNHLTVLELHE
;
A
#
# COMPACT_ATOMS: atom_id res chain seq x y z
N MET A 1 27.69 94.77 -27.23
CA MET A 1 28.15 95.51 -26.05
C MET A 1 28.21 94.51 -24.89
N ASN A 2 29.44 94.30 -24.49
CA ASN A 2 29.89 93.67 -23.21
C ASN A 2 29.43 92.31 -22.74
N LEU A 3 30.32 91.33 -22.87
CA LEU A 3 30.65 90.34 -21.89
C LEU A 3 30.93 90.90 -20.48
N PRO A 4 31.01 90.18 -19.34
CA PRO A 4 31.85 89.06 -19.16
C PRO A 4 31.50 88.00 -18.06
N ARG A 5 32.30 86.94 -18.12
CA ARG A 5 32.97 86.18 -17.03
C ARG A 5 32.15 85.31 -16.04
N SER A 6 32.32 83.99 -16.14
CA SER A 6 33.25 83.11 -15.39
C SER A 6 32.97 83.06 -13.87
N MET A 7 32.70 81.82 -13.37
CA MET A 7 33.32 81.24 -12.15
C MET A 7 32.83 79.80 -11.98
N ILE A 8 33.65 78.85 -12.36
CA ILE A 8 34.45 78.00 -11.44
C ILE A 8 33.67 76.88 -10.76
N ALA A 9 34.05 75.74 -11.25
CA ALA A 9 33.90 74.44 -10.61
C ALA A 9 34.24 74.45 -9.12
N ARG A 10 33.45 73.75 -8.33
CA ARG A 10 33.94 73.00 -7.14
C ARG A 10 32.85 72.05 -6.61
N ARG A 11 33.31 70.78 -6.45
CA ARG A 11 32.81 69.81 -5.49
C ARG A 11 31.59 68.96 -5.85
N ALA A 12 31.84 67.85 -6.51
CA ALA A 12 31.09 66.65 -6.42
C ALA A 12 32.04 65.43 -6.33
N LEU A 13 32.68 65.29 -5.17
CA LEU A 13 33.58 64.16 -4.87
C LEU A 13 33.37 63.71 -3.42
N ALA A 14 32.13 63.42 -3.04
CA ALA A 14 31.83 62.84 -1.73
C ALA A 14 30.48 62.12 -1.59
N PRO A 15 30.04 61.25 -2.52
CA PRO A 15 29.17 60.17 -2.04
C PRO A 15 29.60 58.78 -2.58
N LEU A 16 30.80 58.53 -3.10
CA LEU A 16 31.18 57.20 -3.59
C LEU A 16 31.92 56.33 -2.55
N LEU A 17 32.21 56.84 -1.36
CA LEU A 17 32.92 56.06 -0.31
C LEU A 17 31.95 55.51 0.76
N ALA A 18 30.68 55.87 0.79
CA ALA A 18 29.72 55.37 1.77
C ALA A 18 28.92 54.11 1.30
N ALA A 19 29.03 53.75 0.00
CA ALA A 19 28.33 52.60 -0.55
C ALA A 19 29.13 51.30 -0.52
N LEU A 20 30.40 51.31 -0.16
CA LEU A 20 31.30 50.15 -0.14
C LEU A 20 31.46 49.51 1.24
N LEU A 21 30.82 50.00 2.30
CA LEU A 21 30.94 49.47 3.66
C LEU A 21 29.69 48.73 4.18
N LEU A 22 28.64 48.53 3.36
CA LEU A 22 27.44 47.77 3.72
C LEU A 22 27.33 46.39 3.03
N ALA A 23 28.33 45.98 2.26
CA ALA A 23 28.34 44.66 1.55
C ALA A 23 29.12 43.57 2.28
N ALA A 24 29.49 43.74 3.54
CA ALA A 24 30.42 42.79 4.20
C ALA A 24 29.84 42.19 5.50
N CYS A 25 28.58 41.76 5.49
CA CYS A 25 28.06 40.82 6.53
C CYS A 25 26.83 40.03 6.04
N ALA A 26 26.80 39.60 4.79
CA ALA A 26 25.99 38.48 4.42
C ALA A 26 26.84 37.21 4.61
N SER A 27 26.79 36.64 5.79
CA SER A 27 27.28 35.25 5.97
C SER A 27 26.58 34.39 4.92
N PRO A 28 27.30 33.54 4.16
CA PRO A 28 26.66 32.58 3.30
C PRO A 28 25.71 31.77 4.16
N PRO A 29 24.52 31.46 3.66
CA PRO A 29 23.60 30.58 4.40
C PRO A 29 24.40 29.32 4.72
N ALA A 30 24.42 28.95 6.01
CA ALA A 30 25.03 27.69 6.43
C ALA A 30 24.47 26.60 5.52
N PRO A 31 25.31 25.65 5.01
CA PRO A 31 24.81 24.56 4.22
C PRO A 31 23.72 23.91 5.04
N THR A 32 22.47 23.97 4.55
CA THR A 32 21.38 23.17 5.08
C THR A 32 21.89 21.75 4.98
N SER A 33 22.30 21.18 6.12
CA SER A 33 22.54 19.75 6.24
C SER A 33 21.24 19.11 5.74
N THR A 34 21.28 18.57 4.53
CA THR A 34 20.23 17.70 4.05
C THR A 34 20.30 16.48 4.97
N ALA A 35 19.52 16.53 6.04
CA ALA A 35 19.43 15.40 6.96
C ALA A 35 19.07 14.18 6.11
N VAL A 36 19.95 13.19 6.14
CA VAL A 36 19.76 11.98 5.34
C VAL A 36 18.44 11.35 5.78
N GLN A 37 17.48 11.27 4.88
CA GLN A 37 16.15 10.75 5.16
C GLN A 37 16.23 9.32 5.69
N PRO A 38 15.56 8.98 6.81
CA PRO A 38 15.60 7.63 7.36
C PRO A 38 14.98 6.62 6.39
N PRO A 39 15.43 5.35 6.38
CA PRO A 39 14.73 4.32 5.64
C PRO A 39 13.34 4.06 6.22
N ILE A 40 12.37 3.78 5.33
CA ILE A 40 11.01 3.41 5.70
C ILE A 40 10.80 1.95 5.33
N VAL A 41 10.35 1.16 6.30
CA VAL A 41 9.98 -0.25 6.10
C VAL A 41 8.46 -0.37 6.20
N PHE A 42 7.84 -0.87 5.13
CA PHE A 42 6.39 -1.01 4.99
C PHE A 42 5.98 -2.46 5.23
N VAL A 43 5.03 -2.67 6.14
CA VAL A 43 4.60 -4.00 6.59
C VAL A 43 3.12 -4.20 6.26
N HIS A 44 2.82 -5.11 5.35
CA HIS A 44 1.45 -5.38 4.90
C HIS A 44 0.60 -6.13 5.93
N GLY A 45 -0.71 -6.18 5.70
CA GLY A 45 -1.69 -6.86 6.54
C GLY A 45 -1.79 -8.37 6.32
N ASN A 46 -2.81 -8.96 6.95
CA ASN A 46 -3.11 -10.38 6.88
C ASN A 46 -3.50 -10.82 5.46
N GLY A 47 -2.76 -11.74 4.86
CA GLY A 47 -3.00 -12.26 3.52
C GLY A 47 -2.54 -11.36 2.38
N ASP A 48 -1.91 -10.21 2.66
CA ASP A 48 -1.46 -9.23 1.69
C ASP A 48 0.00 -9.44 1.23
N THR A 49 0.51 -8.50 0.45
CA THR A 49 1.86 -8.46 -0.13
C THR A 49 2.42 -7.04 -0.08
N ALA A 50 3.69 -6.88 -0.45
CA ALA A 50 4.32 -5.57 -0.66
C ALA A 50 3.59 -4.70 -1.69
N ALA A 51 2.82 -5.30 -2.60
CA ALA A 51 2.05 -4.57 -3.63
C ALA A 51 1.01 -3.60 -3.04
N LEU A 52 0.54 -3.82 -1.80
CA LEU A 52 -0.30 -2.88 -1.06
C LEU A 52 0.29 -1.46 -1.06
N TRP A 53 1.60 -1.35 -1.00
CA TRP A 53 2.31 -0.09 -0.78
C TRP A 53 2.71 0.63 -2.06
N THR A 54 2.44 0.06 -3.25
CA THR A 54 2.87 0.65 -4.53
C THR A 54 2.52 2.14 -4.68
N PRO A 55 1.26 2.60 -4.50
CA PRO A 55 0.94 4.02 -4.60
C PRO A 55 1.60 4.87 -3.49
N THR A 56 1.77 4.30 -2.31
CA THR A 56 2.46 4.98 -1.19
C THR A 56 3.93 5.20 -1.50
N LEU A 57 4.62 4.20 -2.05
CA LEU A 57 6.02 4.32 -2.50
C LEU A 57 6.15 5.46 -3.51
N TRP A 58 5.27 5.53 -4.51
CA TRP A 58 5.26 6.60 -5.50
C TRP A 58 5.06 7.99 -4.90
N ARG A 59 4.21 8.11 -3.85
CA ARG A 59 3.99 9.36 -3.14
C ARG A 59 5.22 9.79 -2.34
N TRP A 60 5.88 8.86 -1.64
CA TRP A 60 7.14 9.15 -0.95
C TRP A 60 8.23 9.60 -1.92
N GLU A 61 8.41 8.88 -3.04
CA GLU A 61 9.36 9.25 -4.09
C GLU A 61 9.04 10.63 -4.71
N SER A 62 7.77 10.91 -4.98
CA SER A 62 7.32 12.20 -5.53
C SER A 62 7.53 13.37 -4.57
N ASN A 63 7.71 13.08 -3.28
CA ASN A 63 8.05 14.04 -2.23
C ASN A 63 9.55 14.00 -1.86
N GLY A 64 10.39 13.48 -2.76
CA GLY A 64 11.83 13.54 -2.65
C GLY A 64 12.47 12.44 -1.79
N TRP A 65 11.73 11.40 -1.40
CA TRP A 65 12.33 10.27 -0.68
C TRP A 65 13.06 9.35 -1.66
N PRO A 66 14.33 9.02 -1.43
CA PRO A 66 15.07 8.12 -2.31
C PRO A 66 14.45 6.72 -2.34
N ARG A 67 14.32 6.13 -3.55
CA ARG A 67 13.70 4.80 -3.72
C ARG A 67 14.44 3.71 -2.95
N GLU A 68 15.76 3.79 -2.87
CA GLU A 68 16.64 2.87 -2.16
C GLU A 68 16.51 2.93 -0.63
N ARG A 69 15.69 3.86 -0.12
CA ARG A 69 15.34 3.97 1.30
C ARG A 69 13.90 3.56 1.61
N LEU A 70 13.18 2.98 0.63
CA LEU A 70 11.80 2.53 0.75
C LEU A 70 11.74 1.01 0.58
N PHE A 71 11.41 0.29 1.65
CA PHE A 71 11.42 -1.17 1.72
C PHE A 71 10.01 -1.72 1.98
N ALA A 72 9.33 -2.20 0.98
CA ALA A 72 8.05 -2.90 1.15
C ALA A 72 8.29 -4.40 1.26
N LEU A 73 7.78 -5.03 2.31
CA LEU A 73 8.07 -6.41 2.66
C LEU A 73 7.04 -7.39 2.13
N ASP A 74 7.49 -8.59 1.77
CA ASP A 74 6.65 -9.73 1.46
C ASP A 74 6.87 -10.83 2.51
N LEU A 75 5.98 -10.93 3.50
CA LEU A 75 6.02 -12.02 4.48
C LEU A 75 5.70 -13.34 3.77
N PRO A 76 6.55 -14.37 3.82
CA PRO A 76 6.37 -15.63 3.06
C PRO A 76 4.99 -16.28 3.27
N TYR A 77 4.54 -16.36 4.53
CA TYR A 77 3.22 -16.87 4.92
C TYR A 77 2.40 -15.73 5.53
N PRO A 78 1.68 -14.94 4.72
CA PRO A 78 1.04 -13.72 5.19
C PRO A 78 -0.19 -13.93 6.06
N LEU A 79 -0.80 -15.12 6.02
CA LEU A 79 -1.96 -15.45 6.83
C LEU A 79 -1.57 -15.79 8.28
N ALA A 80 -2.31 -15.23 9.23
CA ALA A 80 -2.21 -15.56 10.64
C ALA A 80 -2.69 -16.98 10.91
N ARG A 81 -2.11 -17.65 11.91
CA ARG A 81 -2.62 -18.91 12.44
C ARG A 81 -3.99 -18.71 13.09
N ASP A 82 -4.82 -19.73 13.06
CA ASP A 82 -6.10 -19.74 13.78
C ASP A 82 -5.87 -19.79 15.30
N ASP A 83 -4.84 -20.53 15.71
CA ASP A 83 -4.28 -20.55 17.07
C ASP A 83 -2.79 -20.15 16.99
N ASN A 84 -2.43 -19.02 17.57
CA ASN A 84 -1.07 -18.46 17.51
C ASN A 84 -0.04 -19.35 18.24
N THR A 85 -0.48 -20.24 19.13
CA THR A 85 0.37 -21.13 19.92
C THR A 85 0.66 -22.46 19.25
N ALA A 86 -0.13 -22.84 18.23
CA ALA A 86 -0.03 -24.11 17.51
C ALA A 86 0.57 -23.94 16.11
N ALA A 87 1.43 -24.85 15.68
CA ALA A 87 1.94 -24.86 14.31
C ALA A 87 0.81 -25.12 13.30
N GLN A 88 0.76 -24.31 12.24
CA GLN A 88 -0.23 -24.45 11.16
C GLN A 88 0.44 -24.23 9.81
N ALA A 89 0.35 -25.26 8.94
CA ALA A 89 0.97 -25.20 7.62
C ALA A 89 0.43 -24.02 6.78
N GLY A 90 1.31 -23.33 6.08
CA GLY A 90 0.96 -22.19 5.21
C GLY A 90 0.57 -20.90 5.94
N ARG A 91 0.74 -20.84 7.26
CA ARG A 91 0.42 -19.70 8.10
C ARG A 91 1.57 -19.34 9.04
N SER A 92 1.61 -18.11 9.51
CA SER A 92 2.64 -17.63 10.44
C SER A 92 2.05 -17.18 11.78
N SER A 93 2.79 -17.42 12.87
CA SER A 93 2.50 -16.84 14.17
C SER A 93 2.93 -15.37 14.25
N ALA A 94 2.47 -14.65 15.27
CA ALA A 94 2.93 -13.30 15.57
C ALA A 94 4.44 -13.25 15.81
N ASP A 95 5.03 -14.27 16.47
CA ASP A 95 6.48 -14.35 16.73
C ASP A 95 7.28 -14.58 15.44
N GLU A 96 6.78 -15.42 14.53
CA GLU A 96 7.44 -15.65 13.22
C GLU A 96 7.43 -14.37 12.40
N GLN A 97 6.32 -13.63 12.42
CA GLN A 97 6.22 -12.34 11.73
C GLN A 97 7.16 -11.30 12.36
N MET A 98 7.25 -11.24 13.69
CA MET A 98 8.15 -10.36 14.40
C MET A 98 9.62 -10.66 14.08
N ARG A 99 10.04 -11.93 14.06
CA ARG A 99 11.40 -12.32 13.70
C ARG A 99 11.74 -11.99 12.25
N TYR A 100 10.80 -12.21 11.33
CA TYR A 100 10.97 -11.81 9.94
C TYR A 100 11.15 -10.28 9.82
N LEU A 101 10.29 -9.49 10.47
CA LEU A 101 10.41 -8.03 10.48
C LEU A 101 11.74 -7.56 11.06
N SER A 102 12.20 -8.17 12.16
CA SER A 102 13.50 -7.86 12.77
C SER A 102 14.65 -8.02 11.77
N ALA A 103 14.70 -9.15 11.06
CA ALA A 103 15.72 -9.40 10.05
C ALA A 103 15.66 -8.39 8.88
N GLN A 104 14.45 -8.01 8.44
CA GLN A 104 14.28 -7.03 7.36
C GLN A 104 14.67 -5.60 7.80
N VAL A 105 14.40 -5.23 9.04
CA VAL A 105 14.86 -3.94 9.61
C VAL A 105 16.39 -3.91 9.67
N ASP A 106 17.03 -4.99 10.11
CA ASP A 106 18.49 -5.06 10.16
C ASP A 106 19.10 -4.97 8.75
N ALA A 107 18.50 -5.63 7.77
CA ALA A 107 18.90 -5.52 6.36
C ALA A 107 18.76 -4.10 5.81
N ALA A 108 17.65 -3.41 6.13
CA ALA A 108 17.42 -2.03 5.70
C ALA A 108 18.43 -1.06 6.35
N LEU A 109 18.74 -1.23 7.62
CA LEU A 109 19.75 -0.45 8.32
C LEU A 109 21.15 -0.67 7.71
N ALA A 110 21.53 -1.92 7.45
CA ALA A 110 22.79 -2.26 6.82
C ALA A 110 22.91 -1.69 5.40
N ALA A 111 21.85 -1.78 4.59
CA ALA A 111 21.83 -1.28 3.22
C ALA A 111 21.92 0.25 3.12
N THR A 112 21.45 0.97 4.14
CA THR A 112 21.35 2.43 4.10
C THR A 112 22.37 3.16 4.99
N GLY A 113 23.09 2.44 5.85
CA GLY A 113 23.98 3.01 6.88
C GLY A 113 23.22 3.80 7.95
N ALA A 114 21.90 3.72 8.00
CA ALA A 114 21.09 4.41 8.99
C ALA A 114 21.13 3.68 10.34
N THR A 115 20.93 4.42 11.43
CA THR A 115 20.83 3.85 12.80
C THR A 115 19.40 3.56 13.22
N ARG A 116 18.42 4.19 12.57
CA ARG A 116 17.00 4.02 12.84
C ARG A 116 16.17 3.99 11.57
N VAL A 117 15.04 3.28 11.62
CA VAL A 117 14.03 3.21 10.56
C VAL A 117 12.73 3.89 10.99
N VAL A 118 11.92 4.26 10.01
CA VAL A 118 10.47 4.47 10.16
C VAL A 118 9.79 3.14 9.82
N LEU A 119 8.82 2.71 10.63
CA LEU A 119 7.97 1.56 10.33
C LEU A 119 6.56 2.04 10.01
N MET A 120 5.99 1.56 8.91
CA MET A 120 4.61 1.83 8.53
C MET A 120 3.89 0.51 8.26
N GLY A 121 2.83 0.23 9.01
CA GLY A 121 2.11 -1.04 8.95
C GLY A 121 0.62 -0.87 8.68
N ASN A 122 0.05 -1.84 7.95
CA ASN A 122 -1.39 -1.99 7.81
C ASN A 122 -1.86 -3.19 8.61
N SER A 123 -2.98 -3.03 9.35
CA SER A 123 -3.68 -4.15 9.98
C SER A 123 -2.74 -5.01 10.84
N ARG A 124 -2.63 -6.31 10.56
CA ARG A 124 -1.70 -7.27 11.17
C ARG A 124 -0.25 -6.75 11.18
N GLY A 125 0.16 -6.06 10.12
CA GLY A 125 1.50 -5.46 10.02
C GLY A 125 1.78 -4.45 11.12
N GLY A 126 0.76 -3.70 11.56
CA GLY A 126 0.89 -2.82 12.72
C GLY A 126 1.08 -3.57 14.04
N ASN A 127 0.39 -4.69 14.25
CA ASN A 127 0.63 -5.54 15.41
C ASN A 127 2.04 -6.16 15.39
N ALA A 128 2.55 -6.54 14.21
CA ALA A 128 3.94 -7.00 14.06
C ALA A 128 4.95 -5.91 14.43
N ILE A 129 4.68 -4.65 14.04
CA ILE A 129 5.51 -3.49 14.41
C ILE A 129 5.50 -3.31 15.92
N ARG A 130 4.33 -3.33 16.56
CA ARG A 130 4.21 -3.23 18.02
C ARG A 130 4.98 -4.35 18.72
N HIS A 131 4.81 -5.58 18.25
CA HIS A 131 5.48 -6.75 18.82
C HIS A 131 7.00 -6.68 18.65
N TYR A 132 7.48 -6.28 17.47
CA TYR A 132 8.91 -6.07 17.22
C TYR A 132 9.52 -5.01 18.13
N ILE A 133 8.84 -3.88 18.31
CA ILE A 133 9.34 -2.79 19.15
C ILE A 133 9.37 -3.22 20.62
N ALA A 134 8.34 -3.92 21.09
CA ALA A 134 8.24 -4.36 22.47
C ALA A 134 9.18 -5.53 22.82
N ASN A 135 9.28 -6.53 21.93
CA ASN A 135 9.87 -7.83 22.27
C ASN A 135 11.02 -8.24 21.33
N GLY A 136 11.18 -7.59 20.17
CA GLY A 136 12.18 -7.91 19.16
C GLY A 136 13.39 -6.99 19.13
N GLY A 137 13.57 -6.11 20.13
CA GLY A 137 14.68 -5.16 20.19
C GLY A 137 14.48 -3.90 19.34
N GLY A 138 13.27 -3.66 18.82
CA GLY A 138 12.97 -2.56 17.90
C GLY A 138 13.01 -1.17 18.56
N ALA A 139 12.86 -1.05 19.89
CA ALA A 139 12.79 0.24 20.59
C ALA A 139 14.00 1.15 20.31
N ALA A 140 15.20 0.58 20.17
CA ALA A 140 16.41 1.33 19.85
C ALA A 140 16.57 1.65 18.35
N LYS A 141 15.95 0.83 17.47
CA LYS A 141 16.13 0.88 16.01
C LYS A 141 15.01 1.62 15.27
N VAL A 142 13.92 1.97 15.95
CA VAL A 142 12.75 2.62 15.33
C VAL A 142 12.66 4.07 15.82
N SER A 143 12.48 4.99 14.88
CA SER A 143 12.23 6.41 15.18
C SER A 143 10.73 6.73 15.24
N HIS A 144 9.96 6.20 14.27
CA HIS A 144 8.53 6.43 14.14
C HIS A 144 7.83 5.11 13.79
N ALA A 145 6.69 4.87 14.43
CA ALA A 145 5.81 3.74 14.16
C ALA A 145 4.44 4.26 13.74
N ILE A 146 4.00 3.93 12.52
CA ILE A 146 2.75 4.38 11.91
C ILE A 146 1.86 3.15 11.69
N LEU A 147 0.68 3.14 12.28
CA LEU A 147 -0.22 2.01 12.36
C LEU A 147 -1.55 2.35 11.67
N GLY A 148 -1.76 1.89 10.44
CA GLY A 148 -2.99 2.11 9.68
C GLY A 148 -3.95 0.91 9.80
N GLY A 149 -5.20 1.14 10.21
CA GLY A 149 -6.22 0.10 10.38
C GLY A 149 -5.78 -1.05 11.29
N THR A 150 -4.83 -0.78 12.19
CA THR A 150 -4.28 -1.80 13.09
C THR A 150 -5.29 -2.12 14.18
N PRO A 151 -5.67 -3.41 14.36
CA PRO A 151 -6.58 -3.81 15.42
C PRO A 151 -5.88 -3.84 16.78
N ASN A 152 -5.53 -2.64 17.31
CA ASN A 152 -4.74 -2.50 18.53
C ASN A 152 -5.41 -3.17 19.75
N HIS A 153 -6.74 -3.18 19.79
CA HIS A 153 -7.54 -3.84 20.83
C HIS A 153 -8.32 -5.05 20.30
N GLY A 154 -7.92 -5.56 19.11
CA GLY A 154 -8.48 -6.73 18.49
C GLY A 154 -9.50 -6.44 17.37
N VAL A 155 -9.82 -7.46 16.61
CA VAL A 155 -10.95 -7.53 15.68
C VAL A 155 -12.19 -8.07 16.40
N TRP A 156 -11.99 -8.83 17.45
CA TRP A 156 -12.96 -9.21 18.48
C TRP A 156 -12.26 -9.23 19.84
N ALA A 157 -13.03 -9.01 20.91
CA ALA A 157 -12.60 -9.11 22.29
C ALA A 157 -13.55 -10.06 23.03
N ASN A 158 -13.43 -11.36 22.74
CA ASN A 158 -14.29 -12.42 23.27
C ASN A 158 -13.43 -13.62 23.72
N PRO A 159 -13.30 -13.88 25.03
CA PRO A 159 -12.47 -14.97 25.52
C PRO A 159 -12.99 -16.36 25.14
N GLY A 160 -14.27 -16.48 24.79
CA GLY A 160 -14.91 -17.73 24.36
C GLY A 160 -14.79 -18.02 22.87
N PHE A 161 -14.30 -17.07 22.07
CA PHE A 161 -14.19 -17.23 20.61
C PHE A 161 -12.74 -17.10 20.16
N ARG A 162 -12.17 -18.22 19.68
CA ARG A 162 -10.75 -18.30 19.19
C ARG A 162 -9.78 -17.62 20.19
N PRO A 163 -9.67 -18.11 21.42
CA PRO A 163 -8.96 -17.40 22.52
C PRO A 163 -7.48 -17.14 22.23
N ASN A 164 -6.82 -18.03 21.51
CA ASN A 164 -5.39 -17.95 21.19
C ASN A 164 -5.09 -17.25 19.84
N ASN A 165 -6.12 -16.73 19.16
CA ASN A 165 -5.89 -16.02 17.91
C ASN A 165 -5.27 -14.64 18.18
N GLU A 166 -4.29 -14.24 17.36
CA GLU A 166 -3.58 -12.97 17.54
C GLU A 166 -4.48 -11.71 17.38
N PHE A 167 -5.68 -11.87 16.80
CA PHE A 167 -6.65 -10.77 16.62
C PHE A 167 -7.68 -10.68 17.75
N ASN A 168 -7.61 -11.56 18.76
CA ASN A 168 -8.50 -11.50 19.89
C ASN A 168 -7.99 -10.49 20.93
N GLY A 169 -8.70 -9.38 21.15
CA GLY A 169 -8.37 -8.37 22.14
C GLY A 169 -8.34 -8.88 23.58
N SER A 170 -9.08 -9.97 23.87
CA SER A 170 -9.04 -10.68 25.16
C SER A 170 -8.00 -11.82 25.19
N GLY A 171 -7.26 -12.03 24.09
CA GLY A 171 -6.22 -13.06 24.00
C GLY A 171 -4.89 -12.59 24.58
N ALA A 172 -4.06 -13.56 24.99
CA ALA A 172 -2.79 -13.28 25.66
C ALA A 172 -1.85 -12.35 24.87
N PHE A 173 -1.83 -12.48 23.53
CA PHE A 173 -0.97 -11.67 22.66
C PHE A 173 -1.30 -10.17 22.75
N LEU A 174 -2.55 -9.76 22.48
CA LEU A 174 -2.93 -8.35 22.53
C LEU A 174 -2.99 -7.81 23.96
N MET A 175 -3.40 -8.61 24.93
CA MET A 175 -3.34 -8.22 26.33
C MET A 175 -1.90 -7.90 26.75
N SER A 176 -0.91 -8.69 26.32
CA SER A 176 0.51 -8.43 26.57
C SER A 176 0.99 -7.14 25.90
N LEU A 177 0.61 -6.90 24.64
CA LEU A 177 0.98 -5.67 23.92
C LEU A 177 0.32 -4.40 24.50
N ASN A 178 -0.86 -4.54 25.10
CA ASN A 178 -1.62 -3.45 25.72
C ASN A 178 -1.35 -3.30 27.20
N ALA A 179 -0.45 -4.12 27.77
CA ALA A 179 -0.06 -3.99 29.16
C ALA A 179 0.53 -2.59 29.41
N PRO A 180 0.12 -1.92 30.51
CA PRO A 180 0.56 -0.55 30.80
C PRO A 180 2.08 -0.43 30.84
N GLN A 181 2.62 0.52 30.12
CA GLN A 181 4.04 0.88 30.06
C GLN A 181 4.27 2.17 30.87
N GLY A 182 5.14 2.10 31.86
CA GLY A 182 5.51 3.25 32.70
C GLY A 182 4.37 3.84 33.54
N PRO A 183 4.63 4.96 34.22
CA PRO A 183 3.70 5.54 35.23
C PRO A 183 2.42 6.12 34.60
N ASN A 184 2.45 6.47 33.32
CA ASN A 184 1.29 7.06 32.61
C ASN A 184 0.33 6.00 32.04
N GLY A 185 0.61 4.72 32.21
CA GLY A 185 -0.22 3.63 31.72
C GLY A 185 -0.33 3.59 30.19
N HIS A 186 0.72 4.00 29.46
CA HIS A 186 0.75 3.93 28.00
C HIS A 186 0.72 2.47 27.51
N GLU A 187 0.07 2.23 26.38
CA GLU A 187 0.01 0.91 25.71
C GLU A 187 1.06 0.79 24.59
N VAL A 188 1.95 1.76 24.49
CA VAL A 188 3.04 1.80 23.53
C VAL A 188 4.39 1.74 24.22
N THR A 189 5.33 1.02 23.62
CA THR A 189 6.71 0.92 24.12
C THR A 189 7.42 2.27 23.98
N PRO A 190 8.09 2.77 25.01
CA PRO A 190 8.88 4.00 24.94
C PRO A 190 10.00 3.94 23.90
N GLY A 191 10.36 5.09 23.34
CA GLY A 191 11.45 5.28 22.39
C GLY A 191 10.97 5.84 21.05
N PRO A 192 10.21 5.11 20.24
CA PRO A 192 9.63 5.63 19.02
C PRO A 192 8.52 6.65 19.26
N GLN A 193 8.27 7.51 18.26
CA GLN A 193 7.03 8.24 18.14
C GLN A 193 5.95 7.34 17.52
N TRP A 194 4.70 7.45 17.99
CA TRP A 194 3.61 6.57 17.59
C TRP A 194 2.46 7.34 16.96
N LEU A 195 2.01 6.89 15.79
CA LEU A 195 0.82 7.38 15.10
C LEU A 195 -0.11 6.22 14.78
N THR A 196 -1.40 6.36 15.11
CA THR A 196 -2.43 5.46 14.60
C THR A 196 -3.37 6.20 13.64
N LEU A 197 -3.70 5.56 12.53
CA LEU A 197 -4.65 6.01 11.53
C LEU A 197 -5.78 4.98 11.50
N ARG A 198 -6.96 5.33 11.99
CA ARG A 198 -8.12 4.45 11.98
C ARG A 198 -9.25 5.05 11.16
N SER A 199 -10.13 4.19 10.67
CA SER A 199 -11.38 4.61 10.06
C SER A 199 -12.40 5.05 11.12
N ASP A 200 -13.49 5.58 10.63
CA ASP A 200 -14.76 5.68 11.32
C ASP A 200 -15.55 4.36 11.16
N ASN A 201 -16.84 4.45 10.91
CA ASN A 201 -17.72 3.28 10.73
C ASN A 201 -17.47 2.47 9.44
N ASN A 202 -16.45 2.78 8.63
CA ASN A 202 -16.22 2.11 7.35
C ASN A 202 -15.14 1.01 7.38
N ASP A 203 -14.54 0.74 8.54
CA ASP A 203 -13.64 -0.40 8.73
C ASP A 203 -14.44 -1.68 9.01
N LYS A 204 -14.37 -2.66 8.10
CA LYS A 204 -15.07 -3.94 8.25
C LYS A 204 -14.60 -4.78 9.44
N PHE A 205 -13.39 -4.56 9.93
CA PHE A 205 -12.84 -5.28 11.07
C PHE A 205 -13.03 -4.56 12.41
N ALA A 206 -13.76 -3.43 12.39
CA ALA A 206 -14.19 -2.70 13.59
C ALA A 206 -15.73 -2.69 13.71
N GLN A 207 -16.39 -3.83 13.39
CA GLN A 207 -17.83 -3.98 13.40
C GLN A 207 -18.29 -4.91 14.54
N PRO A 208 -19.40 -4.60 15.21
CA PRO A 208 -19.82 -5.32 16.42
C PRO A 208 -20.53 -6.65 16.17
N ASP A 209 -20.97 -6.95 14.95
CA ASP A 209 -21.94 -8.00 14.60
C ASP A 209 -21.33 -9.34 14.16
N GLY A 210 -20.02 -9.45 14.09
CA GLY A 210 -19.29 -10.66 13.72
C GLY A 210 -19.37 -11.07 12.24
N VAL A 211 -20.06 -10.31 11.38
CA VAL A 211 -20.24 -10.64 9.95
C VAL A 211 -18.89 -10.82 9.26
N TRP A 212 -17.98 -9.90 9.46
CA TRP A 212 -16.70 -9.87 8.74
C TRP A 212 -15.62 -10.81 9.29
N ILE A 213 -15.89 -11.45 10.43
CA ILE A 213 -15.02 -12.51 11.00
C ILE A 213 -15.58 -13.90 10.77
N GLY A 214 -16.63 -14.03 9.94
CA GLY A 214 -17.28 -15.31 9.63
C GLY A 214 -18.07 -15.89 10.78
N ALA A 215 -18.53 -15.06 11.72
CA ALA A 215 -19.29 -15.46 12.92
C ALA A 215 -20.51 -14.54 13.10
N LYS A 216 -21.32 -14.40 12.05
CA LYS A 216 -22.54 -13.54 12.05
C LYS A 216 -23.41 -13.81 13.27
N GLY A 217 -23.79 -12.76 13.98
CA GLY A 217 -24.58 -12.84 15.21
C GLY A 217 -23.76 -13.09 16.47
N THR A 218 -22.44 -13.29 16.37
CA THR A 218 -21.54 -13.32 17.53
C THR A 218 -21.05 -11.91 17.81
N PRO A 219 -21.34 -11.32 19.00
CA PRO A 219 -20.81 -10.01 19.35
C PRO A 219 -19.29 -10.01 19.35
N THR A 220 -18.70 -9.06 18.63
CA THR A 220 -17.23 -8.90 18.62
C THR A 220 -16.71 -8.16 19.83
N ASN A 221 -17.55 -7.35 20.50
CA ASN A 221 -17.17 -6.41 21.55
C ASN A 221 -16.12 -5.38 21.10
N VAL A 222 -16.05 -5.14 19.78
CA VAL A 222 -15.19 -4.16 19.11
C VAL A 222 -16.04 -3.27 18.22
N SER A 223 -15.76 -1.98 18.21
CA SER A 223 -16.43 -1.00 17.39
C SER A 223 -15.43 0.06 16.90
N PHE A 224 -15.83 0.83 15.88
CA PHE A 224 -15.00 1.88 15.28
C PHE A 224 -14.70 3.03 16.28
N ASP A 225 -15.56 3.27 17.24
CA ASP A 225 -15.42 4.25 18.33
C ASP A 225 -14.78 3.68 19.59
N GLY A 226 -14.26 2.45 19.52
CA GLY A 226 -13.54 1.80 20.60
C GLY A 226 -12.31 2.58 21.09
N PRO A 227 -11.65 2.12 22.16
CA PRO A 227 -10.57 2.86 22.82
C PRO A 227 -9.42 3.19 21.86
N ALA A 228 -8.86 4.39 22.03
CA ALA A 228 -7.64 4.80 21.34
C ALA A 228 -6.42 4.11 21.94
N LEU A 229 -5.36 3.90 21.15
CA LEU A 229 -4.08 3.38 21.65
C LEU A 229 -3.41 4.43 22.56
N LYS A 230 -3.32 4.16 23.84
CA LYS A 230 -2.79 5.11 24.83
C LYS A 230 -1.29 5.35 24.62
N GLY A 231 -0.90 6.62 24.58
CA GLY A 231 0.48 7.02 24.35
C GLY A 231 0.84 7.24 22.88
N ALA A 232 -0.08 7.00 21.95
CA ALA A 232 0.07 7.33 20.53
C ALA A 232 -0.69 8.61 20.16
N THR A 233 -0.28 9.27 19.07
CA THR A 233 -1.12 10.20 18.33
C THR A 233 -2.19 9.39 17.59
N ASN A 234 -3.46 9.64 17.85
CA ASN A 234 -4.57 8.89 17.26
C ASN A 234 -5.36 9.80 16.33
N LEU A 235 -5.47 9.41 15.04
CA LEU A 235 -6.23 10.14 14.04
C LEU A 235 -7.29 9.24 13.42
N VAL A 236 -8.47 9.82 13.19
CA VAL A 236 -9.57 9.18 12.43
C VAL A 236 -9.55 9.73 11.02
N LEU A 237 -9.63 8.85 10.03
CA LEU A 237 -9.77 9.16 8.61
C LEU A 237 -11.19 8.81 8.17
N PRO A 238 -12.13 9.78 8.14
CA PRO A 238 -13.53 9.51 7.88
C PRO A 238 -13.75 8.92 6.48
N GLY A 239 -14.65 7.93 6.39
CA GLY A 239 -15.04 7.29 5.15
C GLY A 239 -13.98 6.37 4.53
N ARG A 240 -12.81 6.18 5.16
CA ARG A 240 -11.78 5.27 4.65
C ARG A 240 -12.06 3.86 5.07
N ASP A 241 -11.82 2.89 4.16
CA ASP A 241 -11.90 1.49 4.51
C ASP A 241 -10.67 1.02 5.30
N HIS A 242 -10.70 -0.23 5.74
CA HIS A 242 -9.64 -0.84 6.54
C HIS A 242 -8.22 -0.70 5.96
N ARG A 243 -8.06 -0.82 4.65
CA ARG A 243 -6.76 -0.73 3.97
C ARG A 243 -6.42 0.71 3.60
N GLU A 244 -7.41 1.50 3.20
CA GLU A 244 -7.24 2.92 2.86
C GLU A 244 -6.66 3.74 4.00
N THR A 245 -6.88 3.35 5.27
CA THR A 245 -6.23 3.96 6.44
C THR A 245 -4.70 3.92 6.39
N SER A 246 -4.11 3.13 5.50
CA SER A 246 -2.65 3.00 5.37
C SER A 246 -2.10 3.64 4.12
N TYR A 247 -2.79 3.54 2.97
CA TYR A 247 -2.20 3.93 1.70
C TYR A 247 -2.92 5.09 0.99
N HIS A 248 -4.16 5.43 1.38
CA HIS A 248 -4.91 6.53 0.78
C HIS A 248 -4.11 7.84 0.80
N PRO A 249 -4.27 8.76 -0.18
CA PRO A 249 -3.58 10.05 -0.20
C PRO A 249 -3.63 10.80 1.14
N GLU A 250 -4.77 10.78 1.81
CA GLU A 250 -4.94 11.40 3.12
C GLU A 250 -4.11 10.70 4.20
N ALA A 251 -4.08 9.37 4.23
CA ALA A 251 -3.23 8.60 5.14
C ALA A 251 -1.76 8.89 4.90
N PHE A 252 -1.34 8.94 3.64
CA PHE A 252 0.02 9.34 3.26
C PHE A 252 0.35 10.75 3.76
N ALA A 253 -0.56 11.73 3.59
CA ALA A 253 -0.32 13.10 4.03
C ALA A 253 -0.12 13.20 5.55
N GLN A 254 -0.87 12.43 6.34
CA GLN A 254 -0.69 12.38 7.80
C GLN A 254 0.63 11.69 8.18
N ALA A 255 0.95 10.56 7.54
CA ALA A 255 2.21 9.84 7.75
C ALA A 255 3.44 10.71 7.42
N TYR A 256 3.40 11.39 6.26
CA TYR A 256 4.47 12.28 5.83
C TYR A 256 4.68 13.43 6.82
N ARG A 257 3.59 14.10 7.23
CA ARG A 257 3.65 15.17 8.23
C ARG A 257 4.19 14.69 9.56
N PHE A 258 3.79 13.50 9.99
CA PHE A 258 4.25 12.92 11.25
C PHE A 258 5.75 12.64 11.26
N VAL A 259 6.31 12.16 10.14
CA VAL A 259 7.75 11.86 10.02
C VAL A 259 8.59 13.12 9.81
N THR A 260 8.09 14.09 9.04
CA THR A 260 8.88 15.24 8.58
C THR A 260 8.57 16.55 9.31
N GLY A 261 7.45 16.63 10.01
CA GLY A 261 6.90 17.87 10.56
C GLY A 261 6.28 18.80 9.51
N GLN A 262 6.25 18.41 8.23
CA GLN A 262 5.80 19.24 7.11
C GLN A 262 4.69 18.53 6.29
N ALA A 263 3.82 19.30 5.66
CA ALA A 263 2.87 18.74 4.70
C ALA A 263 3.63 18.27 3.44
N PRO A 264 3.18 17.19 2.78
CA PRO A 264 3.77 16.78 1.51
C PRO A 264 3.44 17.80 0.41
N SER A 265 4.34 17.92 -0.58
CA SER A 265 4.10 18.75 -1.78
C SER A 265 3.06 18.11 -2.71
N THR A 266 3.00 16.79 -2.74
CA THR A 266 2.00 16.00 -3.47
C THR A 266 1.36 15.00 -2.52
N ARG A 267 0.06 14.74 -2.63
CA ARG A 267 -0.67 13.88 -1.68
C ARG A 267 -1.75 12.99 -2.31
N SER A 268 -1.89 13.00 -3.61
CA SER A 268 -2.85 12.15 -4.33
C SER A 268 -2.17 11.43 -5.49
N VAL A 269 -2.86 10.46 -6.10
CA VAL A 269 -2.35 9.77 -7.31
C VAL A 269 -2.13 10.76 -8.43
N ASP A 270 -3.05 11.71 -8.61
CA ASP A 270 -2.96 12.72 -9.67
C ASP A 270 -1.77 13.68 -9.46
N HIS A 271 -1.25 13.74 -8.24
CA HIS A 271 -0.07 14.54 -7.88
C HIS A 271 1.21 13.71 -7.81
N VAL A 272 1.15 12.40 -8.04
CA VAL A 272 2.37 11.60 -8.22
C VAL A 272 3.12 12.11 -9.44
N ILE A 273 4.37 12.50 -9.25
CA ILE A 273 5.20 12.98 -10.36
C ILE A 273 5.54 11.81 -11.26
N PRO A 274 5.01 11.77 -12.51
CA PRO A 274 5.25 10.64 -13.39
C PRO A 274 6.69 10.63 -13.89
N GLN A 275 7.22 9.43 -14.18
CA GLN A 275 8.46 9.25 -14.92
C GLN A 275 8.17 9.21 -16.42
N ALA A 276 9.14 9.55 -17.26
CA ALA A 276 9.00 9.41 -18.72
C ALA A 276 8.97 7.93 -19.13
N GLN A 277 9.78 7.12 -18.48
CA GLN A 277 9.82 5.67 -18.61
C GLN A 277 9.74 5.02 -17.23
N VAL A 278 9.14 3.84 -17.16
CA VAL A 278 9.01 3.05 -15.96
C VAL A 278 9.67 1.69 -16.14
N THR A 279 10.36 1.24 -15.10
CA THR A 279 10.89 -0.11 -14.99
C THR A 279 9.99 -0.89 -14.04
N LEU A 280 9.44 -2.00 -14.53
CA LEU A 280 8.45 -2.81 -13.82
C LEU A 280 8.98 -4.22 -13.60
N SER A 281 8.80 -4.72 -12.41
CA SER A 281 9.09 -6.09 -12.01
C SER A 281 8.22 -6.49 -10.81
N GLY A 282 8.22 -7.76 -10.45
CA GLY A 282 7.45 -8.22 -9.30
C GLY A 282 7.65 -9.68 -9.00
N LEU A 283 6.71 -10.27 -8.27
CA LEU A 283 6.69 -11.68 -7.93
C LEU A 283 5.50 -12.38 -8.58
N VAL A 284 5.68 -13.61 -8.98
CA VAL A 284 4.58 -14.55 -9.22
C VAL A 284 4.48 -15.45 -8.00
N THR A 285 3.41 -15.28 -7.23
CA THR A 285 3.24 -15.95 -5.92
C THR A 285 2.18 -17.04 -5.96
N GLY A 286 2.34 -18.03 -5.09
CA GLY A 286 1.51 -19.22 -5.06
C GLY A 286 0.33 -19.16 -4.10
N VAL A 287 -0.47 -20.21 -4.18
CA VAL A 287 -1.60 -20.49 -3.29
C VAL A 287 -1.44 -21.90 -2.74
N THR A 288 -1.63 -22.08 -1.45
CA THR A 288 -1.68 -23.39 -0.77
C THR A 288 -3.10 -23.73 -0.35
N ALA A 289 -3.31 -24.91 0.20
CA ALA A 289 -4.60 -25.27 0.80
C ALA A 289 -5.02 -24.32 1.95
N ALA A 290 -4.03 -23.70 2.64
CA ALA A 290 -4.29 -22.71 3.69
C ALA A 290 -4.65 -21.30 3.16
N GLY A 291 -4.50 -21.08 1.84
CA GLY A 291 -4.75 -19.80 1.18
C GLY A 291 -3.50 -19.20 0.50
N PRO A 292 -3.47 -17.89 0.26
CA PRO A 292 -2.39 -17.20 -0.45
C PRO A 292 -1.07 -17.23 0.33
N THR A 293 0.03 -17.37 -0.42
CA THR A 293 1.40 -17.22 0.07
C THR A 293 2.14 -16.15 -0.74
N ASN A 294 3.25 -15.64 -0.22
CA ASN A 294 4.19 -14.79 -0.99
C ASN A 294 5.42 -15.60 -1.42
N LEU A 295 5.30 -16.93 -1.41
CA LEU A 295 6.29 -17.84 -1.96
C LEU A 295 6.13 -17.97 -3.48
N PRO A 296 7.21 -18.30 -4.21
CA PRO A 296 7.17 -18.51 -5.65
C PRO A 296 6.11 -19.52 -6.09
N MET A 297 5.41 -19.23 -7.18
CA MET A 297 4.53 -20.19 -7.85
C MET A 297 5.33 -21.08 -8.79
N ALA A 298 5.46 -22.36 -8.43
CA ALA A 298 6.18 -23.32 -9.26
C ALA A 298 5.46 -23.56 -10.60
N GLY A 299 6.24 -23.68 -11.69
CA GLY A 299 5.73 -23.98 -13.02
C GLY A 299 4.90 -22.85 -13.65
N ALA A 300 5.02 -21.63 -13.13
CA ALA A 300 4.38 -20.48 -13.71
C ALA A 300 5.12 -20.00 -14.97
N GLU A 301 4.36 -19.58 -15.96
CA GLU A 301 4.84 -18.84 -17.13
C GLU A 301 4.12 -17.49 -17.22
N LEU A 302 4.83 -16.46 -17.63
CA LEU A 302 4.30 -15.12 -17.73
C LEU A 302 4.68 -14.51 -19.08
N ALA A 303 3.72 -13.82 -19.72
CA ALA A 303 3.97 -12.94 -20.85
C ALA A 303 3.37 -11.56 -20.59
N VAL A 304 4.08 -10.51 -20.95
CA VAL A 304 3.65 -9.10 -20.75
C VAL A 304 3.55 -8.40 -22.08
N PHE A 305 2.40 -7.79 -22.35
CA PHE A 305 2.12 -7.06 -23.59
C PHE A 305 1.72 -5.62 -23.29
N ALA A 306 2.13 -4.71 -24.17
CA ALA A 306 1.49 -3.41 -24.27
C ALA A 306 0.10 -3.57 -24.87
N VAL A 307 -0.88 -2.83 -24.37
CA VAL A 307 -2.26 -2.87 -24.86
C VAL A 307 -2.83 -1.47 -25.11
N SER A 308 -3.82 -1.40 -26.00
CA SER A 308 -4.61 -0.19 -26.20
C SER A 308 -5.38 0.17 -24.92
N ARG A 309 -5.30 1.41 -24.49
CA ARG A 309 -6.04 1.93 -23.32
C ARG A 309 -7.56 1.96 -23.55
N ASP A 310 -7.99 2.01 -24.80
CA ASP A 310 -9.40 2.14 -25.17
C ASP A 310 -10.06 0.78 -25.40
N THR A 311 -9.29 -0.20 -25.90
CA THR A 311 -9.84 -1.49 -26.30
C THR A 311 -9.25 -2.69 -25.57
N GLY A 312 -8.12 -2.55 -24.87
CA GLY A 312 -7.40 -3.67 -24.27
C GLY A 312 -6.70 -4.59 -25.28
N ALA A 313 -6.77 -4.29 -26.59
CA ALA A 313 -6.12 -5.09 -27.61
C ALA A 313 -4.59 -4.95 -27.56
N ARG A 314 -3.89 -6.08 -27.73
CA ARG A 314 -2.41 -6.11 -27.76
C ARG A 314 -1.83 -5.25 -28.86
N GLN A 315 -0.73 -4.59 -28.56
CA GLN A 315 0.04 -3.74 -29.45
C GLN A 315 1.45 -4.31 -29.62
N GLY A 316 1.71 -4.89 -30.77
CA GLY A 316 3.02 -5.50 -31.08
C GLY A 316 3.27 -6.84 -30.40
N THR A 317 4.54 -7.17 -30.25
CA THR A 317 5.02 -8.41 -29.62
C THR A 317 5.10 -8.27 -28.09
N ALA A 318 5.31 -9.39 -27.39
CA ALA A 318 5.49 -9.38 -25.95
C ALA A 318 6.71 -8.51 -25.55
N LEU A 319 6.51 -7.64 -24.56
CA LEU A 319 7.59 -6.88 -23.93
C LEU A 319 8.50 -7.77 -23.07
N TRP A 320 7.93 -8.85 -22.55
CA TRP A 320 8.62 -9.87 -21.78
C TRP A 320 7.84 -11.19 -21.88
N GLN A 321 8.57 -12.30 -21.92
CA GLN A 321 7.99 -13.63 -21.87
C GLN A 321 9.00 -14.61 -21.29
N GLY A 322 8.56 -15.45 -20.35
CA GLY A 322 9.40 -16.48 -19.75
C GLY A 322 8.86 -17.02 -18.44
N THR A 323 9.68 -17.87 -17.83
CA THR A 323 9.44 -18.43 -16.50
C THR A 323 10.01 -17.46 -15.45
N PRO A 324 9.28 -17.10 -14.39
CA PRO A 324 9.82 -16.37 -13.26
C PRO A 324 11.04 -17.09 -12.66
N ALA A 325 11.97 -16.35 -12.09
CA ALA A 325 13.13 -16.91 -11.41
C ALA A 325 12.73 -17.80 -10.22
N ALA A 326 13.67 -18.57 -9.68
CA ALA A 326 13.41 -19.50 -8.58
C ALA A 326 12.86 -18.84 -7.30
N ASP A 327 13.11 -17.53 -7.12
CA ASP A 327 12.55 -16.71 -6.05
C ASP A 327 11.19 -16.08 -6.41
N GLY A 328 10.61 -16.42 -7.57
CA GLY A 328 9.34 -15.92 -8.09
C GLY A 328 9.44 -14.61 -8.84
N ARG A 329 10.61 -13.99 -8.98
CA ARG A 329 10.79 -12.70 -9.65
C ARG A 329 10.62 -12.80 -11.15
N TRP A 330 9.92 -11.83 -11.73
CA TRP A 330 9.79 -11.62 -13.16
C TRP A 330 10.23 -10.21 -13.55
N GLY A 331 10.57 -10.04 -14.82
CA GLY A 331 11.10 -8.80 -15.35
C GLY A 331 12.61 -8.64 -15.05
N PRO A 332 13.17 -7.43 -15.06
CA PRO A 332 12.47 -6.16 -15.30
C PRO A 332 12.09 -5.94 -16.77
N ILE A 333 11.03 -5.16 -16.99
CA ILE A 333 10.73 -4.54 -18.28
C ILE A 333 10.81 -3.04 -18.16
N THR A 334 11.17 -2.35 -19.26
CA THR A 334 11.14 -0.88 -19.32
C THR A 334 10.21 -0.46 -20.44
N THR A 335 9.30 0.48 -20.15
CA THR A 335 8.29 0.96 -21.10
C THR A 335 7.95 2.43 -20.79
N PRO A 336 7.42 3.20 -21.77
CA PRO A 336 6.87 4.52 -21.49
C PRO A 336 5.80 4.48 -20.40
N ALA A 337 5.79 5.46 -19.49
CA ALA A 337 4.84 5.51 -18.38
C ALA A 337 3.35 5.53 -18.80
N GLY A 338 3.05 5.96 -20.03
CA GLY A 338 1.68 5.93 -20.60
C GLY A 338 1.19 4.57 -21.08
N THR A 339 1.99 3.49 -20.96
CA THR A 339 1.67 2.17 -21.52
C THR A 339 0.76 1.39 -20.56
N ALA A 340 -0.45 1.05 -21.03
CA ALA A 340 -1.30 0.06 -20.35
C ALA A 340 -0.80 -1.36 -20.68
N LEU A 341 -0.97 -2.28 -19.75
CA LEU A 341 -0.39 -3.62 -19.83
C LEU A 341 -1.43 -4.73 -19.68
N GLU A 342 -1.21 -5.81 -20.45
CA GLU A 342 -1.74 -7.13 -20.19
C GLU A 342 -0.61 -8.03 -19.70
N LEU A 343 -0.81 -8.68 -18.54
CA LEU A 343 0.10 -9.68 -18.01
C LEU A 343 -0.63 -11.03 -18.01
N VAL A 344 -0.16 -11.95 -18.84
CA VAL A 344 -0.78 -13.27 -19.05
C VAL A 344 -0.05 -14.28 -18.21
N LEU A 345 -0.67 -14.74 -17.13
CA LEU A 345 -0.12 -15.70 -16.21
C LEU A 345 -0.73 -17.08 -16.44
N GLN A 346 0.11 -18.06 -16.70
CA GLN A 346 -0.23 -19.49 -16.75
C GLN A 346 0.43 -20.19 -15.56
N ALA A 347 -0.32 -21.04 -14.87
CA ALA A 347 0.20 -21.83 -13.76
C ALA A 347 -0.54 -23.16 -13.66
N PRO A 348 0.15 -24.28 -13.28
CA PRO A 348 -0.49 -25.60 -13.17
C PRO A 348 -1.68 -25.57 -12.21
N GLY A 349 -2.83 -26.06 -12.69
CA GLY A 349 -4.07 -26.16 -11.89
C GLY A 349 -4.85 -24.85 -11.72
N PHE A 350 -4.50 -23.79 -12.46
CA PHE A 350 -5.19 -22.52 -12.48
C PHE A 350 -5.70 -22.18 -13.89
N ALA A 351 -6.55 -21.17 -13.98
CA ALA A 351 -6.93 -20.61 -15.27
C ALA A 351 -5.79 -19.76 -15.82
N THR A 352 -5.66 -19.70 -17.16
CA THR A 352 -4.86 -18.67 -17.80
C THR A 352 -5.44 -17.31 -17.44
N THR A 353 -4.73 -16.56 -16.62
CA THR A 353 -5.23 -15.31 -16.07
C THR A 353 -4.64 -14.12 -16.83
N HIS A 354 -5.52 -13.30 -17.41
CA HIS A 354 -5.18 -12.11 -18.16
C HIS A 354 -5.38 -10.88 -17.25
N PHE A 355 -4.31 -10.40 -16.64
CA PHE A 355 -4.36 -9.19 -15.80
C PHE A 355 -4.17 -7.95 -16.67
N TYR A 356 -5.18 -7.10 -16.71
CA TYR A 356 -5.09 -5.79 -17.34
C TYR A 356 -4.89 -4.72 -16.28
N ARG A 357 -3.93 -3.84 -16.52
CA ARG A 357 -3.61 -2.71 -15.63
C ARG A 357 -3.49 -1.40 -16.39
N ALA A 358 -3.99 -0.35 -15.78
CA ALA A 358 -3.77 1.02 -16.24
C ALA A 358 -2.26 1.34 -16.27
N PRO A 359 -1.83 2.39 -16.97
CA PRO A 359 -0.43 2.80 -17.00
C PRO A 359 0.14 3.06 -15.61
N PHE A 360 1.37 2.62 -15.38
CA PHE A 360 2.11 2.91 -14.16
C PHE A 360 2.71 4.31 -14.26
N ALA A 361 2.45 5.15 -13.25
CA ALA A 361 2.99 6.50 -13.21
C ALA A 361 4.51 6.52 -12.95
N ARG A 362 5.02 5.55 -12.19
CA ARG A 362 6.42 5.42 -11.80
C ARG A 362 6.84 3.96 -11.82
N SER A 363 8.14 3.72 -11.81
CA SER A 363 8.73 2.39 -11.68
C SER A 363 8.20 1.67 -10.44
N ALA A 364 8.04 0.34 -10.54
CA ALA A 364 7.57 -0.50 -9.45
C ALA A 364 8.24 -1.88 -9.49
N SER A 365 8.74 -2.33 -8.36
CA SER A 365 9.23 -3.70 -8.16
C SER A 365 8.21 -4.60 -7.44
N THR A 366 7.00 -4.10 -7.29
CA THR A 366 5.89 -4.73 -6.55
C THR A 366 4.70 -5.05 -7.45
N VAL A 367 4.95 -5.31 -8.74
CA VAL A 367 3.92 -5.76 -9.70
C VAL A 367 3.72 -7.27 -9.49
N HIS A 368 3.10 -7.60 -8.37
CA HIS A 368 2.89 -9.00 -7.99
C HIS A 368 1.68 -9.58 -8.67
N LEU A 369 1.78 -10.86 -9.01
CA LEU A 369 0.74 -11.63 -9.68
C LEU A 369 0.49 -12.92 -8.90
N ARG A 370 -0.76 -13.33 -8.83
CA ARG A 370 -1.17 -14.60 -8.24
C ARG A 370 -2.20 -15.23 -9.17
N PRO A 371 -2.03 -16.51 -9.59
CA PRO A 371 -2.98 -17.13 -10.50
C PRO A 371 -4.34 -17.29 -9.84
N GLU A 372 -5.40 -17.20 -10.63
CA GLU A 372 -6.79 -17.38 -10.21
C GLU A 372 -7.40 -18.66 -10.80
N ARG A 373 -8.55 -19.05 -10.25
CA ARG A 373 -9.36 -20.17 -10.76
C ARG A 373 -10.73 -19.68 -11.22
N LEU A 374 -11.28 -20.34 -12.22
CA LEU A 374 -12.72 -20.29 -12.44
C LEU A 374 -13.40 -20.99 -11.26
N ALA A 375 -14.44 -20.38 -10.72
CA ALA A 375 -15.22 -20.96 -9.65
C ALA A 375 -16.29 -21.91 -10.23
N ASP A 376 -16.80 -22.84 -9.42
CA ASP A 376 -17.89 -23.72 -9.84
C ASP A 376 -19.13 -22.91 -10.30
N SER A 377 -19.36 -21.76 -9.69
CA SER A 377 -20.42 -20.85 -10.08
C SER A 377 -20.22 -20.21 -11.46
N ASP A 378 -19.02 -20.27 -12.07
CA ASP A 378 -18.73 -19.74 -13.40
C ASP A 378 -19.05 -20.72 -14.54
N GLN A 379 -19.45 -21.94 -14.19
CA GLN A 379 -19.83 -22.96 -15.18
C GLN A 379 -20.92 -22.42 -16.11
N GLY A 380 -20.73 -22.67 -17.43
CA GLY A 380 -21.65 -22.21 -18.47
C GLY A 380 -21.50 -20.73 -18.87
N ALA A 381 -20.60 -19.97 -18.24
CA ALA A 381 -20.27 -18.65 -18.75
C ALA A 381 -19.45 -18.73 -20.03
N GLY A 382 -19.75 -17.86 -21.01
CA GLY A 382 -18.93 -17.70 -22.22
C GLY A 382 -17.59 -17.03 -21.90
N ALA A 383 -17.60 -16.01 -21.03
CA ALA A 383 -16.40 -15.36 -20.48
C ALA A 383 -16.63 -14.91 -19.04
N VAL A 384 -15.55 -14.86 -18.25
CA VAL A 384 -15.57 -14.37 -16.88
C VAL A 384 -14.61 -13.21 -16.73
N VAL A 385 -15.12 -12.12 -16.14
CA VAL A 385 -14.36 -10.90 -15.87
C VAL A 385 -14.38 -10.59 -14.38
N SER A 386 -13.20 -10.47 -13.80
CA SER A 386 -12.99 -10.09 -12.40
C SER A 386 -12.51 -8.65 -12.37
N PHE A 387 -13.22 -7.76 -11.70
CA PHE A 387 -12.79 -6.39 -11.46
C PHE A 387 -12.32 -6.27 -10.02
N THR A 388 -11.05 -5.92 -9.82
CA THR A 388 -10.41 -6.05 -8.51
C THR A 388 -9.79 -4.74 -8.03
N ARG A 389 -9.93 -4.51 -6.74
CA ARG A 389 -9.29 -3.44 -5.99
C ARG A 389 -8.42 -4.05 -4.88
N PRO A 390 -7.24 -4.60 -5.21
CA PRO A 390 -6.47 -5.44 -4.29
C PRO A 390 -5.91 -4.67 -3.08
N ARG A 391 -5.81 -3.33 -3.18
CA ARG A 391 -5.27 -2.47 -2.12
C ARG A 391 -6.33 -1.87 -1.21
N ALA A 392 -7.63 -2.06 -1.52
CA ALA A 392 -8.74 -1.53 -0.75
C ALA A 392 -10.01 -2.36 -0.94
N TYR A 393 -11.15 -1.79 -0.55
CA TYR A 393 -12.46 -2.40 -0.71
C TYR A 393 -13.40 -1.46 -1.48
N PHE A 394 -14.29 -2.06 -2.26
CA PHE A 394 -15.42 -1.35 -2.86
C PHE A 394 -16.48 -1.08 -1.80
N GLY A 395 -17.05 0.11 -1.80
CA GLY A 395 -18.06 0.52 -0.83
C GLY A 395 -19.18 1.35 -1.45
N LEU A 396 -20.44 0.93 -1.29
CA LEU A 396 -21.62 1.66 -1.75
C LEU A 396 -22.35 2.30 -0.54
N PRO A 397 -22.85 3.53 -0.67
CA PRO A 397 -22.89 4.40 -1.86
C PRO A 397 -21.64 5.31 -2.01
N ARG A 398 -20.60 5.11 -1.20
CA ARG A 398 -19.38 5.95 -1.21
C ARG A 398 -18.74 6.03 -2.59
N ASP A 399 -18.66 4.89 -3.27
CA ASP A 399 -17.94 4.74 -4.53
C ASP A 399 -18.89 4.64 -5.72
N THR A 400 -18.44 5.07 -6.91
CA THR A 400 -19.05 4.71 -8.19
C THR A 400 -18.23 3.58 -8.80
N ILE A 401 -18.85 2.44 -9.04
CA ILE A 401 -18.17 1.23 -9.49
C ILE A 401 -18.95 0.65 -10.67
N LEU A 402 -18.38 0.76 -11.87
CA LEU A 402 -18.98 0.23 -13.08
C LEU A 402 -18.12 -0.90 -13.65
N LEU A 403 -18.78 -1.93 -14.13
CA LEU A 403 -18.16 -3.03 -14.86
C LEU A 403 -18.96 -3.27 -16.15
N ASP A 404 -18.31 -3.15 -17.29
CA ASP A 404 -18.94 -3.23 -18.61
C ASP A 404 -20.09 -2.20 -18.77
N GLY A 405 -19.90 -0.99 -18.25
CA GLY A 405 -20.87 0.12 -18.32
C GLY A 405 -22.09 -0.01 -17.42
N GLN A 406 -22.16 -1.06 -16.58
CA GLN A 406 -23.24 -1.29 -15.62
C GLN A 406 -22.71 -1.25 -14.18
N PRO A 407 -23.55 -1.00 -13.17
CA PRO A 407 -23.15 -1.16 -11.78
C PRO A 407 -22.51 -2.53 -11.54
N ALA A 408 -21.31 -2.54 -10.95
CA ALA A 408 -20.54 -3.76 -10.75
C ALA A 408 -21.29 -4.72 -9.79
N PRO A 409 -21.52 -5.99 -10.18
CA PRO A 409 -22.32 -6.91 -9.39
C PRO A 409 -21.60 -7.37 -8.11
N GLY A 410 -22.38 -7.82 -7.13
CA GLY A 410 -21.88 -8.48 -5.91
C GLY A 410 -21.25 -7.54 -4.88
N ILE A 411 -21.46 -6.23 -4.98
CA ILE A 411 -20.99 -5.26 -4.00
C ILE A 411 -22.16 -4.84 -3.10
N PRO A 412 -22.18 -5.22 -1.82
CA PRO A 412 -23.24 -4.86 -0.92
C PRO A 412 -23.14 -3.37 -0.52
N PRO A 413 -24.28 -2.71 -0.24
CA PRO A 413 -24.26 -1.37 0.37
C PRO A 413 -23.79 -1.44 1.83
N GLY A 414 -23.28 -0.31 2.33
CA GLY A 414 -22.83 -0.16 3.71
C GLY A 414 -21.32 -0.20 3.83
N VAL A 415 -20.81 -0.94 4.82
CA VAL A 415 -19.38 -1.02 5.10
C VAL A 415 -18.61 -1.60 3.91
N ALA A 416 -17.56 -0.91 3.48
CA ALA A 416 -16.69 -1.37 2.41
C ALA A 416 -15.96 -2.66 2.81
N GLY A 417 -16.28 -3.78 2.15
CA GLY A 417 -15.82 -5.08 2.61
C GLY A 417 -15.35 -6.05 1.53
N VAL A 418 -15.68 -5.82 0.25
CA VAL A 418 -15.31 -6.70 -0.86
C VAL A 418 -14.33 -5.99 -1.79
N ALA A 419 -13.28 -6.71 -2.19
CA ALA A 419 -12.22 -6.19 -3.08
C ALA A 419 -12.38 -6.64 -4.54
N GLN A 420 -13.44 -7.40 -4.84
CA GLN A 420 -13.64 -8.01 -6.15
C GLN A 420 -15.12 -8.00 -6.52
N SER A 421 -15.38 -7.64 -7.78
CA SER A 421 -16.67 -7.85 -8.45
C SER A 421 -16.46 -8.81 -9.61
N ARG A 422 -17.39 -9.75 -9.82
CA ARG A 422 -17.25 -10.80 -10.83
C ARG A 422 -18.44 -10.78 -11.77
N LEU A 423 -18.18 -10.56 -13.07
CA LEU A 423 -19.16 -10.52 -14.13
C LEU A 423 -19.05 -11.78 -15.00
N LYS A 424 -20.17 -12.44 -15.24
CA LYS A 424 -20.28 -13.58 -16.15
C LYS A 424 -21.00 -13.13 -17.42
N LEU A 425 -20.36 -13.35 -18.55
CA LEU A 425 -20.90 -13.03 -19.88
C LEU A 425 -21.36 -14.32 -20.56
N THR A 426 -22.47 -14.26 -21.26
CA THR A 426 -22.99 -15.41 -22.02
C THR A 426 -22.21 -15.67 -23.30
N ALA A 427 -21.72 -14.62 -23.95
CA ALA A 427 -20.93 -14.73 -25.18
C ALA A 427 -19.47 -15.05 -24.88
N ALA A 428 -18.92 -16.03 -25.62
CA ALA A 428 -17.49 -16.38 -25.58
C ALA A 428 -16.62 -15.52 -26.53
N THR A 429 -17.24 -14.61 -27.30
CA THR A 429 -16.52 -13.77 -28.27
C THR A 429 -15.61 -12.78 -27.58
N GLN A 430 -14.39 -12.66 -28.08
CA GLN A 430 -13.43 -11.67 -27.62
C GLN A 430 -13.92 -10.26 -27.92
N ARG A 431 -14.00 -9.43 -26.90
CA ARG A 431 -14.37 -8.01 -27.00
C ARG A 431 -13.78 -7.18 -25.86
N ALA A 432 -13.76 -5.88 -26.05
CA ALA A 432 -13.37 -4.97 -24.98
C ALA A 432 -14.38 -5.01 -23.80
N VAL A 433 -13.86 -4.93 -22.59
CA VAL A 433 -14.60 -4.77 -21.35
C VAL A 433 -13.88 -3.77 -20.46
N ALA A 434 -14.63 -2.88 -19.80
CA ALA A 434 -14.05 -1.82 -18.96
C ALA A 434 -14.52 -1.94 -17.52
N GLY A 435 -13.59 -1.75 -16.58
CA GLY A 435 -13.86 -1.48 -15.16
C GLY A 435 -13.59 0.00 -14.87
N GLU A 436 -14.52 0.68 -14.21
CA GLU A 436 -14.40 2.08 -13.83
C GLU A 436 -14.65 2.23 -12.32
N PHE A 437 -13.77 2.96 -11.67
CA PHE A 437 -13.82 3.25 -10.24
C PHE A 437 -13.67 4.75 -9.99
N ARG A 438 -14.53 5.31 -9.12
CA ARG A 438 -14.42 6.68 -8.64
C ARG A 438 -14.74 6.72 -7.15
N SER A 439 -13.85 7.35 -6.39
CA SER A 439 -14.03 7.60 -4.95
C SER A 439 -13.30 8.88 -4.55
N GLY A 440 -14.05 9.92 -4.24
CA GLY A 440 -13.49 11.24 -3.95
C GLY A 440 -12.62 11.76 -5.12
N VAL A 441 -11.34 11.97 -4.86
CA VAL A 441 -10.37 12.45 -5.86
C VAL A 441 -9.80 11.34 -6.75
N ILE A 442 -10.05 10.09 -6.40
CA ILE A 442 -9.53 8.93 -7.12
C ILE A 442 -10.47 8.59 -8.27
N THR A 443 -9.93 8.51 -9.48
CA THR A 443 -10.65 8.01 -10.66
C THR A 443 -9.70 7.11 -11.42
N GLU A 444 -10.12 5.87 -11.69
CA GLU A 444 -9.33 4.91 -12.44
C GLU A 444 -10.22 4.12 -13.39
N ARG A 445 -9.72 3.86 -14.60
CA ARG A 445 -10.37 3.06 -15.62
C ARG A 445 -9.36 2.05 -16.18
N VAL A 446 -9.74 0.79 -16.20
CA VAL A 446 -8.97 -0.30 -16.80
C VAL A 446 -9.80 -0.96 -17.89
N VAL A 447 -9.18 -1.17 -19.05
CA VAL A 447 -9.83 -1.84 -20.19
C VAL A 447 -9.04 -3.09 -20.55
N GLY A 448 -9.74 -4.19 -20.70
CA GLY A 448 -9.19 -5.47 -21.12
C GLY A 448 -10.00 -6.11 -22.23
N GLN A 449 -9.58 -7.29 -22.66
CA GLN A 449 -10.30 -8.17 -23.56
C GLN A 449 -10.94 -9.32 -22.78
N THR A 450 -12.11 -9.76 -23.20
CA THR A 450 -12.71 -11.00 -22.70
C THR A 450 -12.06 -12.21 -23.36
N TRP A 451 -11.98 -13.33 -22.66
CA TRP A 451 -11.39 -14.58 -23.11
C TRP A 451 -12.35 -15.74 -22.82
N PRO A 452 -12.40 -16.80 -23.66
CA PRO A 452 -13.35 -17.89 -23.47
C PRO A 452 -13.11 -18.65 -22.16
N ALA A 453 -14.13 -18.72 -21.32
CA ALA A 453 -14.06 -19.49 -20.06
C ALA A 453 -13.98 -21.01 -20.31
N ALA A 454 -14.54 -21.50 -21.44
CA ALA A 454 -14.45 -22.90 -21.86
C ALA A 454 -13.01 -23.35 -22.11
N ASP A 455 -12.12 -22.43 -22.51
CA ASP A 455 -10.69 -22.70 -22.69
C ASP A 455 -9.88 -22.48 -21.41
N ASN A 456 -10.55 -22.39 -20.27
CA ASN A 456 -9.97 -22.12 -18.94
C ASN A 456 -9.22 -20.77 -18.87
N HIS A 457 -9.81 -19.71 -19.44
CA HIS A 457 -9.29 -18.35 -19.39
C HIS A 457 -10.13 -17.46 -18.46
N LEU A 458 -9.48 -16.48 -17.81
CA LEU A 458 -10.08 -15.50 -16.93
C LEU A 458 -9.48 -14.12 -17.17
N THR A 459 -10.34 -13.10 -17.33
CA THR A 459 -9.93 -11.70 -17.40
C THR A 459 -9.97 -11.06 -16.02
N VAL A 460 -8.90 -10.37 -15.64
CA VAL A 460 -8.82 -9.57 -14.42
C VAL A 460 -8.52 -8.11 -14.79
N LEU A 461 -9.44 -7.21 -14.46
CA LEU A 461 -9.23 -5.77 -14.52
C LEU A 461 -8.79 -5.32 -13.13
N GLU A 462 -7.51 -4.96 -12.98
CA GLU A 462 -6.93 -4.66 -11.66
C GLU A 462 -6.60 -3.18 -11.53
N LEU A 463 -7.16 -2.54 -10.48
CA LEU A 463 -6.91 -1.15 -10.14
C LEU A 463 -5.54 -0.98 -9.43
N HIS A 464 -4.93 0.18 -9.61
CA HIS A 464 -3.76 0.60 -8.83
C HIS A 464 -4.14 1.11 -7.43
N GLU A 465 -5.35 1.70 -7.28
CA GLU A 465 -5.84 2.28 -6.03
C GLU A 465 -6.82 1.37 -5.28
#